data_0755aedea9ac258df7e1a15df870f8b6
#
_entry.id   0755aedea9ac258df7e1a15df870f8b6
#
_cell.length_a   1.000
_cell.length_b   1.000
_cell.length_c   1.000
_cell.angle_alpha   90.00
_cell.angle_beta   90.00
_cell.angle_gamma   90.00
#
_symmetry.space_group_name_H-M   'P 1'
#
loop_
_entity.id
_entity.type
_entity.pdbx_description
1 polymer ?
#
loop_
_entity_poly.entity_id
_entity_poly.type
_entity_poly.pdbx_seq_one_letter_code
_entity_poly.pdbx_strand_id
1 'polypeptide(L)'
;MFILGNLLISIAKIADMLLTLYMYMIIGSAIISWVNPDPYNPIVRFLRRATDPVLDRIRSKMPYLGGVDLSPLAVILAIYFLQNFIVRTLAETGYRIKGGGL
;
A
#
# COMPACT_ATOMS: atom_id res chain seq x y z
N MET A 1 -2.87 -22.21 -20.06
CA MET A 1 -2.49 -23.05 -18.93
C MET A 1 -3.12 -22.54 -17.64
N PHE A 2 -4.10 -23.28 -17.14
CA PHE A 2 -4.90 -22.80 -16.02
C PHE A 2 -4.14 -22.76 -14.69
N ILE A 3 -3.17 -23.65 -14.50
CA ILE A 3 -2.37 -23.70 -13.27
C ILE A 3 -1.53 -22.41 -13.13
N LEU A 4 -0.85 -22.02 -14.19
CA LEU A 4 -0.05 -20.80 -14.20
C LEU A 4 -0.95 -19.57 -14.06
N GLY A 5 -2.09 -19.57 -14.77
CA GLY A 5 -3.06 -18.48 -14.67
C GLY A 5 -3.59 -18.33 -13.25
N ASN A 6 -3.96 -19.43 -12.60
CA ASN A 6 -4.42 -19.41 -11.22
C ASN A 6 -3.34 -18.93 -10.25
N LEU A 7 -2.09 -19.31 -10.49
CA LEU A 7 -0.96 -18.84 -9.67
C LEU A 7 -0.83 -17.31 -9.75
N LEU A 8 -0.85 -16.77 -10.96
CA LEU A 8 -0.74 -15.32 -11.16
C LEU A 8 -1.92 -14.57 -10.54
N ILE A 9 -3.13 -15.07 -10.70
CA ILE A 9 -4.33 -14.47 -10.10
C ILE A 9 -4.23 -14.51 -8.58
N SER A 10 -3.78 -15.61 -8.01
CA SER A 10 -3.62 -15.74 -6.56
C SER A 10 -2.58 -14.76 -6.01
N ILE A 11 -1.45 -14.64 -6.69
CA ILE A 11 -0.41 -13.68 -6.31
C ILE A 11 -0.96 -12.25 -6.36
N ALA A 12 -1.73 -11.93 -7.42
CA ALA A 12 -2.34 -10.61 -7.56
C ALA A 12 -3.31 -10.32 -6.41
N LYS A 13 -4.14 -11.29 -6.03
CA LYS A 13 -5.08 -11.12 -4.92
C LYS A 13 -4.37 -10.92 -3.59
N ILE A 14 -3.32 -11.69 -3.34
CA ILE A 14 -2.54 -11.54 -2.11
C ILE A 14 -1.86 -10.17 -2.07
N ALA A 15 -1.25 -9.76 -3.18
CA ALA A 15 -0.62 -8.45 -3.28
C ALA A 15 -1.63 -7.32 -3.03
N ASP A 16 -2.84 -7.45 -3.59
CA ASP A 16 -3.89 -6.46 -3.38
C ASP A 16 -4.30 -6.38 -1.91
N MET A 17 -4.46 -7.52 -1.25
CA MET A 17 -4.79 -7.56 0.17
C MET A 17 -3.71 -6.90 1.02
N LEU A 18 -2.45 -7.19 0.75
CA LEU A 18 -1.33 -6.62 1.51
C LEU A 18 -1.23 -5.11 1.28
N LEU A 19 -1.42 -4.65 0.06
CA LEU A 19 -1.40 -3.22 -0.25
C LEU A 19 -2.57 -2.50 0.42
N THR A 20 -3.75 -3.10 0.42
CA THR A 20 -4.92 -2.53 1.10
C THR A 20 -4.69 -2.44 2.60
N LEU A 21 -4.15 -3.49 3.21
CA LEU A 21 -3.81 -3.47 4.62
C LEU A 21 -2.82 -2.36 4.94
N TYR A 22 -1.78 -2.24 4.13
CA TYR A 22 -0.78 -1.20 4.34
C TYR A 22 -1.36 0.21 4.18
N MET A 23 -2.29 0.37 3.23
CA MET A 23 -3.01 1.63 3.04
C MET A 23 -3.76 2.03 4.31
N TYR A 24 -4.46 1.08 4.95
CA TYR A 24 -5.12 1.36 6.23
C TYR A 24 -4.13 1.71 7.33
N MET A 25 -2.98 1.08 7.35
CA MET A 25 -1.92 1.41 8.32
C MET A 25 -1.40 2.85 8.12
N ILE A 26 -1.24 3.27 6.87
CA ILE A 26 -0.82 4.64 6.55
C ILE A 26 -1.90 5.64 6.99
N ILE A 27 -3.16 5.35 6.71
CA ILE A 27 -4.28 6.19 7.14
C ILE A 27 -4.33 6.29 8.66
N GLY A 28 -4.20 5.16 9.35
CA GLY A 28 -4.16 5.13 10.81
C GLY A 28 -3.01 5.94 11.38
N SER A 29 -1.84 5.83 10.77
CA SER A 29 -0.66 6.60 11.19
C SER A 29 -0.87 8.11 11.00
N ALA A 30 -1.51 8.51 9.89
CA ALA A 30 -1.83 9.91 9.65
C ALA A 30 -2.80 10.46 10.69
N ILE A 31 -3.86 9.72 11.00
CA ILE A 31 -4.84 10.11 12.03
C ILE A 31 -4.16 10.25 13.38
N ILE A 32 -3.30 9.31 13.74
CA ILE A 32 -2.54 9.33 14.98
C ILE A 32 -1.65 10.59 15.06
N SER A 33 -1.03 10.97 13.96
CA SER A 33 -0.21 12.19 13.91
C SER A 33 -1.02 13.45 14.20
N TRP A 34 -2.28 13.47 13.76
CA TRP A 34 -3.15 14.62 13.97
C TRP A 34 -3.73 14.67 15.37
N VAL A 35 -4.05 13.51 15.96
CA VAL A 35 -4.64 13.42 17.30
C VAL A 35 -3.58 13.49 18.39
N ASN A 36 -2.33 13.20 18.04
CA ASN A 36 -1.19 13.22 18.95
C ASN A 36 -1.40 12.34 20.20
N PRO A 37 -1.65 11.02 20.01
CA PRO A 37 -1.88 10.12 21.12
C PRO A 37 -0.59 9.80 21.87
N ASP A 38 -0.73 9.07 22.98
CA ASP A 38 0.38 8.63 23.80
C ASP A 38 1.41 7.83 22.99
N PRO A 39 2.64 8.32 22.87
CA PRO A 39 3.68 7.62 22.09
C PRO A 39 4.12 6.30 22.71
N TYR A 40 3.76 6.03 23.96
CA TYR A 40 4.07 4.77 24.62
C TYR A 40 3.03 3.68 24.37
N ASN A 41 1.91 4.01 23.71
CA ASN A 41 0.90 3.02 23.35
C ASN A 41 1.49 2.01 22.37
N PRO A 42 1.41 0.69 22.63
CA PRO A 42 1.99 -0.32 21.74
C PRO A 42 1.43 -0.28 20.31
N ILE A 43 0.15 0.03 20.15
CA ILE A 43 -0.49 0.12 18.84
C ILE A 43 0.09 1.30 18.05
N VAL A 44 0.27 2.44 18.70
CA VAL A 44 0.86 3.63 18.09
C VAL A 44 2.30 3.34 17.66
N ARG A 45 3.07 2.69 18.54
CA ARG A 45 4.46 2.34 18.25
C ARG A 45 4.56 1.37 17.08
N PHE A 46 3.68 0.39 17.02
CA PHE A 46 3.65 -0.57 15.92
C PHE A 46 3.36 0.12 14.60
N LEU A 47 2.32 0.97 14.56
CA LEU A 47 1.96 1.70 13.35
C LEU A 47 3.10 2.59 12.87
N ARG A 48 3.74 3.33 13.78
CA ARG A 48 4.85 4.20 13.42
C ARG A 48 6.04 3.40 12.89
N ARG A 49 6.39 2.29 13.52
CA ARG A 49 7.49 1.44 13.06
C ARG A 49 7.23 0.85 11.68
N ALA A 50 5.98 0.54 11.38
CA ALA A 50 5.62 -0.04 10.09
C ALA A 50 5.55 1.01 8.98
N THR A 51 5.21 2.25 9.30
CA THR A 51 4.94 3.29 8.30
C THR A 51 6.03 4.33 8.16
N ASP A 52 6.71 4.70 9.24
CA ASP A 52 7.71 5.77 9.23
C ASP A 52 8.84 5.55 8.22
N PRO A 53 9.42 4.35 8.07
CA PRO A 53 10.49 4.19 7.08
C PRO A 53 10.09 4.58 5.66
N VAL A 54 8.87 4.25 5.26
CA VAL A 54 8.35 4.60 3.93
C VAL A 54 8.01 6.09 3.88
N LEU A 55 7.31 6.59 4.90
CA LEU A 55 6.90 7.99 4.96
C LEU A 55 8.11 8.92 4.99
N ASP A 56 9.15 8.58 5.74
CA ASP A 56 10.35 9.42 5.84
C ASP A 56 11.08 9.51 4.50
N ARG A 57 11.14 8.43 3.74
CA ARG A 57 11.72 8.46 2.41
C ARG A 57 10.97 9.41 1.48
N ILE A 58 9.65 9.40 1.56
CA ILE A 58 8.82 10.29 0.76
C ILE A 58 8.97 11.72 1.23
N ARG A 59 8.97 11.97 2.55
CA ARG A 59 9.16 13.31 3.12
C ARG A 59 10.46 13.96 2.67
N SER A 60 11.53 13.20 2.61
CA SER A 60 12.85 13.73 2.22
C SER A 60 12.88 14.23 0.77
N LYS A 61 11.95 13.77 -0.06
CA LYS A 61 11.88 14.13 -1.48
C LYS A 61 10.77 15.14 -1.78
N MET A 62 9.94 15.46 -0.81
CA MET A 62 8.81 16.37 -1.02
C MET A 62 9.13 17.75 -0.49
N PRO A 63 8.67 18.81 -1.17
CA PRO A 63 8.78 20.16 -0.63
C PRO A 63 7.87 20.31 0.60
N TYR A 64 8.35 21.10 1.54
CA TYR A 64 7.59 21.39 2.76
C TYR A 64 6.52 22.44 2.43
N LEU A 65 5.25 22.04 2.47
CA LEU A 65 4.13 22.90 2.10
C LEU A 65 3.35 23.31 3.35
N GLY A 66 3.68 24.50 3.86
CA GLY A 66 2.88 25.16 4.90
C GLY A 66 2.71 24.39 6.20
N GLY A 67 3.65 23.51 6.55
CA GLY A 67 3.57 22.74 7.78
C GLY A 67 2.66 21.52 7.70
N VAL A 68 2.07 21.25 6.54
CA VAL A 68 1.22 20.08 6.34
C VAL A 68 2.04 18.94 5.76
N ASP A 69 2.00 17.79 6.42
CA ASP A 69 2.68 16.58 5.94
C ASP A 69 1.78 15.89 4.91
N LEU A 70 2.19 15.95 3.64
CA LEU A 70 1.47 15.31 2.55
C LEU A 70 2.03 13.93 2.19
N SER A 71 3.03 13.45 2.93
CA SER A 71 3.64 12.15 2.64
C SER A 71 2.64 10.98 2.75
N PRO A 72 1.72 10.94 3.73
CA PRO A 72 0.70 9.88 3.74
C PRO A 72 -0.15 9.87 2.47
N LEU A 73 -0.55 11.04 1.99
CA LEU A 73 -1.33 11.15 0.76
C LEU A 73 -0.55 10.63 -0.44
N ALA A 74 0.73 11.00 -0.54
CA ALA A 74 1.59 10.54 -1.64
C ALA A 74 1.73 9.01 -1.63
N VAL A 75 1.90 8.40 -0.45
CA VAL A 75 2.00 6.95 -0.32
C VAL A 75 0.69 6.27 -0.70
N ILE A 76 -0.45 6.82 -0.26
CA ILE A 76 -1.77 6.29 -0.60
C ILE A 76 -1.98 6.31 -2.11
N LEU A 77 -1.62 7.40 -2.77
CA LEU A 77 -1.73 7.50 -4.23
C LEU A 77 -0.81 6.49 -4.93
N ALA A 78 0.40 6.29 -4.40
CA ALA A 78 1.32 5.29 -4.95
C ALA A 78 0.76 3.87 -4.81
N ILE A 79 0.18 3.54 -3.65
CA ILE A 79 -0.44 2.24 -3.41
C ILE A 79 -1.62 2.05 -4.36
N TYR A 80 -2.46 3.07 -4.49
CA TYR A 80 -3.60 3.03 -5.40
C TYR A 80 -3.16 2.79 -6.84
N PHE A 81 -2.09 3.45 -7.27
CA PHE A 81 -1.51 3.23 -8.59
C PHE A 81 -1.03 1.80 -8.76
N LEU A 82 -0.32 1.26 -7.76
CA LEU A 82 0.17 -0.13 -7.81
C LEU A 82 -0.99 -1.11 -7.92
N GLN A 83 -2.06 -0.88 -7.17
CA GLN A 83 -3.24 -1.76 -7.22
C GLN A 83 -3.93 -1.71 -8.58
N ASN A 84 -4.05 -0.52 -9.16
CA ASN A 84 -4.78 -0.37 -10.41
C ASN A 84 -3.94 -0.67 -11.65
N PHE A 85 -2.63 -0.66 -11.53
CA PHE A 85 -1.75 -0.96 -12.66
C PHE A 85 -1.13 -2.33 -12.53
N ILE A 86 -0.25 -2.53 -11.54
CA ILE A 86 0.57 -3.74 -11.45
C ILE A 86 -0.27 -4.95 -11.02
N VAL A 87 -1.05 -4.82 -9.96
CA VAL A 87 -1.87 -5.92 -9.46
C VAL A 87 -2.93 -6.31 -10.49
N ARG A 88 -3.58 -5.32 -11.08
CA ARG A 88 -4.60 -5.55 -12.10
C ARG A 88 -4.02 -6.18 -13.36
N THR A 89 -2.87 -5.69 -13.81
CA THR A 89 -2.18 -6.26 -14.98
C THR A 89 -1.81 -7.71 -14.72
N LEU A 90 -1.29 -8.00 -13.54
CA LEU A 90 -0.93 -9.37 -13.15
C LEU A 90 -2.15 -10.27 -13.15
N ALA A 91 -3.27 -9.81 -12.59
CA ALA A 91 -4.51 -10.58 -12.58
C ALA A 91 -5.04 -10.81 -13.99
N GLU A 92 -5.07 -9.77 -14.82
CA GLU A 92 -5.54 -9.88 -16.20
C GLU A 92 -4.66 -10.82 -17.02
N THR A 93 -3.34 -10.77 -16.82
CA THR A 93 -2.43 -11.71 -17.46
C THR A 93 -2.74 -13.14 -17.04
N GLY A 94 -3.02 -13.36 -15.76
CA GLY A 94 -3.41 -14.67 -15.25
C GLY A 94 -4.71 -15.16 -15.88
N TYR A 95 -5.72 -14.30 -15.99
CA TYR A 95 -6.99 -14.65 -16.63
C TYR A 95 -6.81 -14.95 -18.11
N ARG A 96 -5.95 -14.20 -18.78
CA ARG A 96 -5.67 -14.42 -20.20
C ARG A 96 -4.97 -15.77 -20.42
N ILE A 97 -4.00 -16.10 -19.61
CA ILE A 97 -3.30 -17.39 -19.68
C ILE A 97 -4.27 -18.52 -19.39
N LYS A 98 -5.12 -18.36 -18.37
CA LYS A 98 -6.13 -19.33 -17.99
C LYS A 98 -7.18 -19.49 -19.10
N GLY A 99 -7.65 -18.38 -19.65
CA GLY A 99 -8.66 -18.36 -20.69
C GLY A 99 -8.12 -18.73 -22.07
N GLY A 100 -6.80 -18.70 -22.24
CA GLY A 100 -6.14 -19.14 -23.48
C GLY A 100 -6.29 -20.61 -23.78
N GLY A 101 -6.97 -21.32 -22.90
CA GLY A 101 -7.52 -22.63 -23.20
C GLY A 101 -6.54 -23.78 -23.08
N LEU A 102 -5.47 -23.59 -22.46
CA LEU A 102 -4.53 -24.70 -22.43
C LEU A 102 -4.06 -25.05 -21.03
#